data_d6b8ebefe5356b70037a07f45ed51441
#
_entry.id   d6b8ebefe5356b70037a07f45ed51441
#
_cell.length_a   1.000
_cell.length_b   1.000
_cell.length_c   1.000
_cell.angle_alpha   90.00
_cell.angle_beta   90.00
_cell.angle_gamma   90.00
#
_symmetry.space_group_name_H-M   'P 1'
#
loop_
_entity.id
_entity.type
_entity.pdbx_description
1 polymer ?
#
loop_
_entity_poly.entity_id
_entity_poly.type
_entity_poly.pdbx_seq_one_letter_code
_entity_poly.pdbx_strand_id
1 'polypeptide(L)'
;MAKSTTKIPISSIILDEEIYPRKGVDQKRISIFAENIRDGFKFDPIEVEPDPDRPGKYRLLDGVHRWSAYKTVEMMEPEAIIKDLKGTDPLLYAARKAIGPKQLTEDEARDTARRAYKKNPTLTSSDIGKAICRARRTVDSYIADLKAATQLGMDLKIFRMNRLGILQDRIARRLSIPQRTLSDHLAKMATLPNPLNTDLSRGFTVSQVAEKHNWTEPMVWSLALEHKEDLERFKEVG
;
A
#
# COMPACT_ATOMS: atom_id res chain seq x y z
N MET A 1 -23.86 17.12 15.24
CA MET A 1 -24.49 17.35 13.93
C MET A 1 -25.00 16.01 13.41
N ALA A 2 -26.28 15.90 13.06
CA ALA A 2 -26.83 14.68 12.45
C ALA A 2 -26.10 14.44 11.11
N LYS A 3 -25.63 13.21 10.90
CA LYS A 3 -25.01 12.84 9.62
C LYS A 3 -26.12 12.81 8.57
N SER A 4 -26.00 13.60 7.53
CA SER A 4 -26.93 13.56 6.40
C SER A 4 -26.94 12.18 5.78
N THR A 5 -28.09 11.52 5.78
CA THR A 5 -28.30 10.24 5.09
C THR A 5 -28.96 10.48 3.75
N THR A 6 -28.62 9.70 2.76
CA THR A 6 -29.18 9.73 1.41
C THR A 6 -29.53 8.33 0.97
N LYS A 7 -30.65 8.16 0.27
CA LYS A 7 -30.97 6.89 -0.38
C LYS A 7 -30.16 6.76 -1.67
N ILE A 8 -29.46 5.64 -1.84
CA ILE A 8 -28.61 5.39 -3.00
C ILE A 8 -29.04 4.08 -3.62
N PRO A 9 -29.24 4.03 -4.97
CA PRO A 9 -29.52 2.77 -5.66
C PRO A 9 -28.45 1.72 -5.35
N ILE A 10 -28.85 0.55 -4.87
CA ILE A 10 -27.92 -0.50 -4.45
C ILE A 10 -27.02 -0.96 -5.61
N SER A 11 -27.52 -0.87 -6.85
CA SER A 11 -26.79 -1.17 -8.09
C SER A 11 -25.65 -0.18 -8.39
N SER A 12 -25.66 0.99 -7.75
CA SER A 12 -24.55 1.96 -7.87
C SER A 12 -23.50 1.81 -6.79
N ILE A 13 -23.69 0.91 -5.81
CA ILE A 13 -22.74 0.68 -4.73
C ILE A 13 -21.90 -0.57 -5.05
N ILE A 14 -20.58 -0.41 -5.03
CA ILE A 14 -19.62 -1.43 -5.40
C ILE A 14 -18.78 -1.82 -4.17
N LEU A 15 -18.63 -3.12 -3.95
CA LEU A 15 -17.59 -3.63 -3.06
C LEU A 15 -16.27 -3.67 -3.83
N ASP A 16 -15.38 -2.79 -3.48
CA ASP A 16 -14.05 -2.73 -4.05
C ASP A 16 -13.09 -3.55 -3.18
N GLU A 17 -12.57 -4.65 -3.73
CA GLU A 17 -11.68 -5.58 -3.02
C GLU A 17 -10.35 -4.93 -2.63
N GLU A 18 -9.90 -3.89 -3.35
CA GLU A 18 -8.67 -3.20 -3.04
C GLU A 18 -8.76 -2.39 -1.73
N ILE A 19 -9.96 -1.91 -1.39
CA ILE A 19 -10.20 -1.17 -0.16
C ILE A 19 -10.89 -2.00 0.93
N TYR A 20 -11.30 -3.24 0.63
CA TYR A 20 -11.90 -4.12 1.62
C TYR A 20 -10.83 -4.83 2.45
N PRO A 21 -10.81 -4.65 3.81
CA PRO A 21 -9.70 -5.13 4.64
C PRO A 21 -9.80 -6.61 5.05
N ARG A 22 -10.89 -7.31 4.71
CA ARG A 22 -11.11 -8.71 5.08
C ARG A 22 -11.00 -9.64 3.88
N LYS A 23 -10.68 -10.90 4.12
CA LYS A 23 -10.55 -11.93 3.07
C LYS A 23 -11.89 -12.48 2.55
N GLY A 24 -12.98 -12.16 3.23
CA GLY A 24 -14.31 -12.66 2.81
C GLY A 24 -15.43 -12.07 3.65
N VAL A 25 -16.66 -12.37 3.25
CA VAL A 25 -17.87 -11.91 3.90
C VAL A 25 -18.55 -13.09 4.63
N ASP A 26 -18.95 -12.89 5.86
CA ASP A 26 -19.57 -13.91 6.71
C ASP A 26 -21.03 -14.15 6.28
N GLN A 27 -21.26 -15.25 5.58
CA GLN A 27 -22.57 -15.61 5.00
C GLN A 27 -23.64 -15.83 6.07
N LYS A 28 -23.27 -16.43 7.21
CA LYS A 28 -24.20 -16.62 8.35
C LYS A 28 -24.71 -15.26 8.88
N ARG A 29 -23.81 -14.30 8.97
CA ARG A 29 -24.16 -12.95 9.41
C ARG A 29 -25.04 -12.21 8.40
N ILE A 30 -24.82 -12.43 7.10
CA ILE A 30 -25.68 -11.88 6.05
C ILE A 30 -27.10 -12.43 6.18
N SER A 31 -27.25 -13.75 6.36
CA SER A 31 -28.57 -14.39 6.54
C SER A 31 -29.33 -13.82 7.73
N ILE A 32 -28.67 -13.71 8.90
CA ILE A 32 -29.24 -13.11 10.09
C ILE A 32 -29.68 -11.65 9.84
N PHE A 33 -28.88 -10.86 9.15
CA PHE A 33 -29.21 -9.47 8.85
C PHE A 33 -30.38 -9.40 7.85
N ALA A 34 -30.43 -10.28 6.87
CA ALA A 34 -31.54 -10.37 5.92
C ALA A 34 -32.87 -10.72 6.62
N GLU A 35 -32.85 -11.65 7.57
CA GLU A 35 -34.03 -11.97 8.41
C GLU A 35 -34.47 -10.76 9.21
N ASN A 36 -33.55 -10.12 9.92
CA ASN A 36 -33.85 -8.92 10.71
C ASN A 36 -34.48 -7.80 9.86
N ILE A 37 -34.03 -7.63 8.62
CA ILE A 37 -34.59 -6.62 7.71
C ILE A 37 -36.02 -7.00 7.32
N ARG A 38 -36.30 -8.29 7.05
CA ARG A 38 -37.67 -8.77 6.76
C ARG A 38 -38.60 -8.57 7.93
N ASP A 39 -38.07 -8.68 9.16
CA ASP A 39 -38.81 -8.45 10.41
C ASP A 39 -38.96 -6.95 10.75
N GLY A 40 -38.50 -6.05 9.87
CA GLY A 40 -38.65 -4.61 10.00
C GLY A 40 -37.54 -3.91 10.79
N PHE A 41 -36.44 -4.61 11.13
CA PHE A 41 -35.34 -4.00 11.86
C PHE A 41 -34.59 -3.03 10.92
N LYS A 42 -34.30 -1.82 11.40
CA LYS A 42 -33.56 -0.79 10.72
C LYS A 42 -32.13 -0.75 11.23
N PHE A 43 -31.18 -1.04 10.37
CA PHE A 43 -29.77 -0.90 10.67
C PHE A 43 -29.29 0.55 10.47
N ASP A 44 -28.14 0.87 11.09
CA ASP A 44 -27.46 2.11 10.79
C ASP A 44 -27.13 2.19 9.29
N PRO A 45 -27.11 3.41 8.70
CA PRO A 45 -26.74 3.60 7.30
C PRO A 45 -25.37 3.03 6.97
N ILE A 46 -25.21 2.50 5.77
CA ILE A 46 -23.88 2.13 5.24
C ILE A 46 -23.07 3.39 4.94
N GLU A 47 -21.74 3.27 4.93
CA GLU A 47 -20.87 4.40 4.55
C GLU A 47 -20.23 4.13 3.20
N VAL A 48 -20.29 5.12 2.33
CA VAL A 48 -19.78 5.04 0.95
C VAL A 48 -19.00 6.30 0.59
N GLU A 49 -18.15 6.24 -0.43
CA GLU A 49 -17.57 7.41 -1.07
C GLU A 49 -17.82 7.37 -2.58
N PRO A 50 -17.84 8.51 -3.30
CA PRO A 50 -17.88 8.51 -4.76
C PRO A 50 -16.69 7.74 -5.32
N ASP A 51 -16.93 6.91 -6.32
CA ASP A 51 -15.86 6.19 -7.02
C ASP A 51 -15.13 7.17 -7.95
N PRO A 52 -13.81 7.37 -7.79
CA PRO A 52 -13.07 8.32 -8.61
C PRO A 52 -12.97 7.90 -10.09
N ASP A 53 -13.03 6.59 -10.35
CA ASP A 53 -12.83 6.03 -11.69
C ASP A 53 -14.15 5.75 -12.42
N ARG A 54 -15.28 5.74 -11.71
CA ARG A 54 -16.60 5.38 -12.24
C ARG A 54 -17.65 6.42 -11.83
N PRO A 55 -17.88 7.47 -12.62
CA PRO A 55 -18.88 8.50 -12.33
C PRO A 55 -20.27 7.90 -12.06
N GLY A 56 -20.93 8.39 -11.01
CA GLY A 56 -22.25 7.88 -10.57
C GLY A 56 -22.23 6.54 -9.80
N LYS A 57 -21.06 5.98 -9.55
CA LYS A 57 -20.88 4.83 -8.66
C LYS A 57 -20.26 5.25 -7.34
N TYR A 58 -20.41 4.37 -6.35
CA TYR A 58 -19.91 4.57 -4.99
C TYR A 58 -19.14 3.35 -4.53
N ARG A 59 -18.01 3.55 -3.88
CA ARG A 59 -17.26 2.47 -3.20
C ARG A 59 -17.75 2.31 -1.77
N LEU A 60 -18.00 1.07 -1.36
CA LEU A 60 -18.46 0.75 -0.02
C LEU A 60 -17.29 0.84 0.98
N LEU A 61 -17.40 1.71 1.98
CA LEU A 61 -16.39 1.91 3.03
C LEU A 61 -16.71 1.14 4.31
N ASP A 62 -18.00 1.06 4.69
CA ASP A 62 -18.47 0.33 5.87
C ASP A 62 -19.86 -0.26 5.65
N GLY A 63 -20.09 -1.41 6.26
CA GLY A 63 -21.39 -2.08 6.26
C GLY A 63 -21.55 -3.17 5.21
N VAL A 64 -20.48 -3.88 4.84
CA VAL A 64 -20.53 -4.95 3.83
C VAL A 64 -21.61 -6.00 4.11
N HIS A 65 -21.79 -6.43 5.37
CA HIS A 65 -22.83 -7.40 5.72
C HIS A 65 -24.24 -6.82 5.56
N ARG A 66 -24.44 -5.54 5.90
CA ARG A 66 -25.70 -4.81 5.70
C ARG A 66 -25.99 -4.68 4.20
N TRP A 67 -25.03 -4.21 3.42
CA TRP A 67 -25.16 -4.09 1.97
C TRP A 67 -25.46 -5.44 1.30
N SER A 68 -24.76 -6.52 1.69
CA SER A 68 -25.03 -7.85 1.18
C SER A 68 -26.42 -8.34 1.57
N ALA A 69 -26.87 -8.09 2.80
CA ALA A 69 -28.22 -8.42 3.25
C ALA A 69 -29.29 -7.62 2.50
N TYR A 70 -29.07 -6.30 2.25
CA TYR A 70 -29.96 -5.49 1.40
C TYR A 70 -30.11 -6.07 0.00
N LYS A 71 -29.02 -6.55 -0.60
CA LYS A 71 -29.09 -7.27 -1.90
C LYS A 71 -29.92 -8.55 -1.81
N THR A 72 -29.76 -9.33 -0.75
CA THR A 72 -30.49 -10.58 -0.53
C THR A 72 -32.00 -10.36 -0.36
N VAL A 73 -32.40 -9.22 0.22
CA VAL A 73 -33.83 -8.86 0.40
C VAL A 73 -34.34 -7.94 -0.71
N GLU A 74 -33.59 -7.74 -1.77
CA GLU A 74 -33.94 -6.91 -2.93
C GLU A 74 -34.30 -5.45 -2.58
N MET A 75 -33.67 -4.90 -1.52
CA MET A 75 -33.85 -3.49 -1.16
C MET A 75 -33.16 -2.60 -2.20
N MET A 76 -33.94 -1.87 -2.97
CA MET A 76 -33.46 -1.08 -4.11
C MET A 76 -32.63 0.14 -3.71
N GLU A 77 -33.00 0.83 -2.62
CA GLU A 77 -32.41 2.09 -2.20
C GLU A 77 -32.15 2.14 -0.69
N PRO A 78 -31.06 1.50 -0.20
CA PRO A 78 -30.69 1.57 1.21
C PRO A 78 -30.22 2.99 1.59
N GLU A 79 -30.37 3.32 2.86
CA GLU A 79 -29.81 4.54 3.43
C GLU A 79 -28.28 4.45 3.51
N ALA A 80 -27.61 5.47 3.03
CA ALA A 80 -26.16 5.58 3.03
C ALA A 80 -25.69 6.98 3.47
N ILE A 81 -24.49 7.03 4.03
CA ILE A 81 -23.78 8.28 4.33
C ILE A 81 -22.63 8.41 3.32
N ILE A 82 -22.69 9.45 2.51
CA ILE A 82 -21.59 9.75 1.58
C ILE A 82 -20.48 10.43 2.36
N LYS A 83 -19.26 9.86 2.27
CA LYS A 83 -18.07 10.36 2.96
C LYS A 83 -17.17 11.11 1.99
N ASP A 84 -16.67 12.25 2.46
CA ASP A 84 -15.49 12.89 1.94
C ASP A 84 -14.31 12.53 2.85
N LEU A 85 -13.39 11.71 2.35
CA LEU A 85 -12.26 11.19 3.14
C LEU A 85 -11.12 12.21 3.31
N LYS A 86 -11.17 13.36 2.63
CA LYS A 86 -10.19 14.46 2.74
C LYS A 86 -8.73 13.98 2.68
N GLY A 87 -8.42 13.07 1.74
CA GLY A 87 -7.10 12.51 1.56
C GLY A 87 -6.75 11.34 2.48
N THR A 88 -7.67 10.89 3.35
CA THR A 88 -7.50 9.63 4.10
C THR A 88 -7.60 8.45 3.13
N ASP A 89 -6.67 7.52 3.21
CA ASP A 89 -6.71 6.30 2.39
C ASP A 89 -7.97 5.48 2.69
N PRO A 90 -8.78 5.11 1.67
CA PRO A 90 -10.05 4.39 1.86
C PRO A 90 -9.89 3.02 2.51
N LEU A 91 -8.80 2.28 2.22
CA LEU A 91 -8.52 0.99 2.85
C LEU A 91 -8.27 1.15 4.36
N LEU A 92 -7.50 2.16 4.75
CA LEU A 92 -7.25 2.45 6.17
C LEU A 92 -8.51 2.95 6.88
N TYR A 93 -9.36 3.70 6.18
CA TYR A 93 -10.67 4.09 6.70
C TYR A 93 -11.55 2.87 6.96
N ALA A 94 -11.69 1.98 5.96
CA ALA A 94 -12.47 0.75 6.05
C ALA A 94 -11.90 -0.20 7.14
N ALA A 95 -10.58 -0.31 7.25
CA ALA A 95 -9.93 -1.10 8.29
C ALA A 95 -10.27 -0.57 9.70
N ARG A 96 -10.24 0.75 9.90
CA ARG A 96 -10.63 1.39 11.16
C ARG A 96 -12.10 1.11 11.51
N LYS A 97 -12.99 1.10 10.52
CA LYS A 97 -14.41 0.76 10.71
C LYS A 97 -14.62 -0.73 11.01
N ALA A 98 -13.75 -1.59 10.48
CA ALA A 98 -13.78 -3.02 10.75
C ALA A 98 -13.35 -3.38 12.19
N ILE A 99 -12.84 -2.41 12.98
CA ILE A 99 -12.53 -2.57 14.40
C ILE A 99 -13.84 -2.50 15.19
N GLY A 100 -14.45 -3.64 15.35
CA GLY A 100 -15.68 -3.83 16.10
C GLY A 100 -15.59 -5.12 16.93
N PRO A 101 -16.70 -5.79 17.22
CA PRO A 101 -16.72 -7.04 17.97
C PRO A 101 -15.84 -8.16 17.36
N LYS A 102 -15.59 -8.10 16.06
CA LYS A 102 -14.67 -9.00 15.36
C LYS A 102 -13.52 -8.16 14.76
N GLN A 103 -12.41 -8.14 15.47
CA GLN A 103 -11.18 -7.50 14.96
C GLN A 103 -10.64 -8.19 13.69
N LEU A 104 -9.76 -7.49 12.97
CA LEU A 104 -9.01 -8.11 11.89
C LEU A 104 -8.14 -9.25 12.44
N THR A 105 -8.12 -10.38 11.75
CA THR A 105 -7.16 -11.45 12.02
C THR A 105 -5.74 -10.93 11.78
N GLU A 106 -4.76 -11.68 12.24
CA GLU A 106 -3.35 -11.32 12.04
C GLU A 106 -2.99 -11.21 10.55
N ASP A 107 -3.48 -12.16 9.74
CA ASP A 107 -3.26 -12.15 8.29
C ASP A 107 -3.97 -11.00 7.58
N GLU A 108 -5.20 -10.69 7.98
CA GLU A 108 -5.95 -9.55 7.42
C GLU A 108 -5.27 -8.22 7.77
N ALA A 109 -4.77 -8.09 9.01
CA ALA A 109 -4.04 -6.90 9.45
C ALA A 109 -2.73 -6.73 8.69
N ARG A 110 -1.96 -7.82 8.50
CA ARG A 110 -0.72 -7.83 7.73
C ARG A 110 -0.97 -7.46 6.27
N ASP A 111 -1.95 -8.11 5.64
CA ASP A 111 -2.30 -7.85 4.25
C ASP A 111 -2.76 -6.40 4.05
N THR A 112 -3.61 -5.89 4.93
CA THR A 112 -4.07 -4.50 4.92
C THR A 112 -2.90 -3.52 5.03
N ALA A 113 -1.96 -3.76 5.97
CA ALA A 113 -0.79 -2.92 6.14
C ALA A 113 0.09 -2.90 4.88
N ARG A 114 0.30 -4.06 4.27
CA ARG A 114 1.13 -4.20 3.06
C ARG A 114 0.48 -3.52 1.85
N ARG A 115 -0.83 -3.70 1.63
CA ARG A 115 -1.58 -3.02 0.56
C ARG A 115 -1.54 -1.50 0.72
N ALA A 116 -1.81 -0.99 1.91
CA ALA A 116 -1.77 0.44 2.19
C ALA A 116 -0.39 1.04 1.90
N TYR A 117 0.68 0.39 2.38
CA TYR A 117 2.05 0.87 2.16
C TYR A 117 2.48 0.79 0.69
N LYS A 118 2.13 -0.29 -0.04
CA LYS A 118 2.39 -0.39 -1.48
C LYS A 118 1.74 0.73 -2.27
N LYS A 119 0.49 1.06 -1.94
CA LYS A 119 -0.26 2.14 -2.60
C LYS A 119 0.30 3.52 -2.26
N ASN A 120 0.69 3.73 -1.01
CA ASN A 120 1.26 4.99 -0.55
C ASN A 120 2.46 4.77 0.41
N PRO A 121 3.69 4.72 -0.11
CA PRO A 121 4.89 4.52 0.69
C PRO A 121 5.22 5.66 1.67
N THR A 122 4.51 6.78 1.63
CA THR A 122 4.69 7.88 2.58
C THR A 122 3.96 7.67 3.90
N LEU A 123 3.04 6.69 3.96
CA LEU A 123 2.33 6.34 5.19
C LEU A 123 3.30 5.85 6.26
N THR A 124 3.16 6.39 7.47
CA THR A 124 3.96 5.93 8.60
C THR A 124 3.40 4.63 9.18
N SER A 125 4.29 3.79 9.75
CA SER A 125 3.84 2.58 10.46
C SER A 125 2.92 2.88 11.65
N SER A 126 3.02 4.08 12.20
CA SER A 126 2.13 4.56 13.26
C SER A 126 0.72 4.80 12.75
N ASP A 127 0.57 5.45 11.58
CA ASP A 127 -0.74 5.75 11.01
C ASP A 127 -1.46 4.49 10.55
N ILE A 128 -0.72 3.58 9.92
CA ILE A 128 -1.22 2.25 9.56
C ILE A 128 -1.64 1.50 10.84
N GLY A 129 -0.78 1.48 11.85
CA GLY A 129 -1.03 0.80 13.12
C GLY A 129 -2.31 1.27 13.82
N LYS A 130 -2.54 2.59 13.86
CA LYS A 130 -3.79 3.17 14.38
C LYS A 130 -5.01 2.70 13.59
N ALA A 131 -4.89 2.54 12.28
CA ALA A 131 -6.01 2.13 11.43
C ALA A 131 -6.37 0.65 11.57
N ILE A 132 -5.39 -0.23 11.81
CA ILE A 132 -5.58 -1.69 11.92
C ILE A 132 -5.52 -2.21 13.37
N CYS A 133 -5.45 -1.33 14.37
CA CYS A 133 -5.28 -1.65 15.79
C CYS A 133 -4.10 -2.59 16.07
N ARG A 134 -2.91 -2.22 15.56
CA ARG A 134 -1.64 -2.90 15.84
C ARG A 134 -0.57 -1.91 16.27
N ALA A 135 0.33 -2.37 17.13
CA ALA A 135 1.47 -1.56 17.55
C ALA A 135 2.36 -1.20 16.34
N ARG A 136 2.98 -0.02 16.37
CA ARG A 136 3.92 0.44 15.34
C ARG A 136 4.96 -0.63 15.00
N ARG A 137 5.58 -1.25 16.02
CA ARG A 137 6.61 -2.28 15.84
C ARG A 137 6.10 -3.51 15.08
N THR A 138 4.85 -3.90 15.30
CA THR A 138 4.21 -4.99 14.57
C THR A 138 4.02 -4.62 13.10
N VAL A 139 3.57 -3.38 12.82
CA VAL A 139 3.45 -2.90 11.44
C VAL A 139 4.81 -2.80 10.77
N ASP A 140 5.84 -2.33 11.49
CA ASP A 140 7.21 -2.31 10.96
C ASP A 140 7.66 -3.71 10.49
N SER A 141 7.34 -4.77 11.25
CA SER A 141 7.65 -6.15 10.83
C SER A 141 6.84 -6.61 9.60
N TYR A 142 5.58 -6.16 9.45
CA TYR A 142 4.74 -6.55 8.31
C TYR A 142 5.21 -5.97 6.97
N ILE A 143 5.84 -4.80 7.00
CA ILE A 143 6.23 -4.04 5.80
C ILE A 143 7.75 -3.83 5.69
N ALA A 144 8.56 -4.57 6.46
CA ALA A 144 10.01 -4.40 6.49
C ALA A 144 10.65 -4.59 5.10
N ASP A 145 10.25 -5.64 4.39
CA ASP A 145 10.69 -5.94 3.03
C ASP A 145 10.28 -4.85 2.01
N LEU A 146 9.06 -4.32 2.15
CA LEU A 146 8.58 -3.24 1.28
C LEU A 146 9.34 -1.93 1.53
N LYS A 147 9.64 -1.62 2.81
CA LYS A 147 10.48 -0.46 3.15
C LYS A 147 11.88 -0.60 2.59
N ALA A 148 12.48 -1.79 2.73
CA ALA A 148 13.80 -2.08 2.18
C ALA A 148 13.82 -1.90 0.65
N ALA A 149 12.81 -2.42 -0.06
CA ALA A 149 12.69 -2.26 -1.50
C ALA A 149 12.49 -0.80 -1.92
N THR A 150 11.70 -0.01 -1.17
CA THR A 150 11.50 1.42 -1.44
C THR A 150 12.80 2.20 -1.20
N GLN A 151 13.49 1.91 -0.10
CA GLN A 151 14.79 2.51 0.23
C GLN A 151 15.82 2.20 -0.85
N LEU A 152 15.89 0.94 -1.29
CA LEU A 152 16.74 0.50 -2.36
C LEU A 152 16.49 1.28 -3.65
N GLY A 153 15.22 1.39 -4.06
CA GLY A 153 14.86 2.16 -5.25
C GLY A 153 15.26 3.64 -5.16
N MET A 154 15.26 4.23 -3.96
CA MET A 154 15.73 5.59 -3.74
C MET A 154 17.25 5.68 -3.87
N ASP A 155 17.98 4.77 -3.21
CA ASP A 155 19.45 4.70 -3.27
C ASP A 155 19.93 4.60 -4.72
N LEU A 156 19.27 3.77 -5.52
CA LEU A 156 19.57 3.58 -6.94
C LEU A 156 19.36 4.86 -7.76
N LYS A 157 18.25 5.56 -7.55
CA LYS A 157 17.99 6.83 -8.25
C LYS A 157 19.02 7.88 -7.91
N ILE A 158 19.38 8.02 -6.63
CA ILE A 158 20.39 8.95 -6.16
C ILE A 158 21.73 8.66 -6.82
N PHE A 159 22.13 7.41 -6.78
CA PHE A 159 23.40 6.96 -7.29
C PHE A 159 23.54 7.20 -8.81
N ARG A 160 22.53 6.80 -9.58
CA ARG A 160 22.45 7.03 -11.02
C ARG A 160 22.58 8.51 -11.38
N MET A 161 21.82 9.38 -10.69
CA MET A 161 21.89 10.82 -10.95
C MET A 161 23.26 11.41 -10.59
N ASN A 162 23.86 10.99 -9.46
CA ASN A 162 25.17 11.44 -9.04
C ASN A 162 26.25 11.06 -10.07
N ARG A 163 26.19 9.85 -10.62
CA ARG A 163 27.14 9.39 -11.65
C ARG A 163 26.99 10.12 -12.98
N LEU A 164 25.76 10.50 -13.35
CA LEU A 164 25.52 11.34 -14.52
C LEU A 164 26.04 12.79 -14.33
N GLY A 165 26.74 13.08 -13.23
CA GLY A 165 27.31 14.40 -12.95
C GLY A 165 26.27 15.45 -12.54
N ILE A 166 25.04 15.02 -12.20
CA ILE A 166 24.01 15.94 -11.75
C ILE A 166 24.40 16.44 -10.36
N LEU A 167 24.42 17.77 -10.18
CA LEU A 167 24.74 18.40 -8.91
C LEU A 167 23.83 17.94 -7.78
N GLN A 168 24.39 17.70 -6.60
CA GLN A 168 23.66 17.17 -5.45
C GLN A 168 22.42 18.00 -5.06
N ASP A 169 22.51 19.33 -5.14
CA ASP A 169 21.37 20.21 -4.88
C ASP A 169 20.21 20.01 -5.87
N ARG A 170 20.52 19.70 -7.13
CA ARG A 170 19.53 19.36 -8.16
C ARG A 170 18.91 17.97 -7.92
N ILE A 171 19.73 17.00 -7.49
CA ILE A 171 19.24 15.65 -7.13
C ILE A 171 18.28 15.76 -5.95
N ALA A 172 18.67 16.47 -4.89
CA ALA A 172 17.85 16.66 -3.71
C ALA A 172 16.49 17.30 -4.06
N ARG A 173 16.50 18.36 -4.86
CA ARG A 173 15.27 19.02 -5.34
C ARG A 173 14.41 18.09 -6.21
N ARG A 174 15.00 17.36 -7.13
CA ARG A 174 14.27 16.46 -8.05
C ARG A 174 13.62 15.28 -7.33
N LEU A 175 14.25 14.79 -6.27
CA LEU A 175 13.73 13.68 -5.45
C LEU A 175 12.91 14.14 -4.24
N SER A 176 12.78 15.47 -4.05
CA SER A 176 12.09 16.08 -2.90
C SER A 176 12.61 15.57 -1.54
N ILE A 177 13.92 15.39 -1.42
CA ILE A 177 14.59 14.97 -0.19
C ILE A 177 15.52 16.07 0.35
N PRO A 178 15.71 16.15 1.67
CA PRO A 178 16.71 17.06 2.26
C PRO A 178 18.11 16.74 1.75
N GLN A 179 18.94 17.77 1.56
CA GLN A 179 20.33 17.57 1.10
C GLN A 179 21.16 16.71 2.07
N ARG A 180 20.89 16.82 3.38
CA ARG A 180 21.52 15.95 4.38
C ARG A 180 21.20 14.48 4.12
N THR A 181 19.93 14.15 3.86
CA THR A 181 19.51 12.80 3.53
C THR A 181 20.22 12.28 2.28
N LEU A 182 20.35 13.12 1.24
CA LEU A 182 21.12 12.78 0.05
C LEU A 182 22.60 12.48 0.38
N SER A 183 23.24 13.34 1.19
CA SER A 183 24.61 13.12 1.62
C SER A 183 24.80 11.82 2.39
N ASP A 184 23.85 11.49 3.29
CA ASP A 184 23.88 10.24 4.06
C ASP A 184 23.75 9.02 3.13
N HIS A 185 22.90 9.07 2.09
CA HIS A 185 22.80 8.03 1.07
C HIS A 185 24.11 7.86 0.30
N LEU A 186 24.70 8.95 -0.16
CA LEU A 186 25.96 8.92 -0.91
C LEU A 186 27.13 8.42 -0.05
N ALA A 187 27.22 8.85 1.22
CA ALA A 187 28.23 8.37 2.15
C ALA A 187 28.12 6.87 2.41
N LYS A 188 26.90 6.36 2.62
CA LYS A 188 26.63 4.93 2.76
C LYS A 188 27.09 4.14 1.52
N MET A 189 26.86 4.68 0.33
CA MET A 189 27.26 4.03 -0.93
C MET A 189 28.77 4.08 -1.14
N ALA A 190 29.45 5.13 -0.72
CA ALA A 190 30.90 5.26 -0.81
C ALA A 190 31.68 4.26 0.06
N THR A 191 31.05 3.69 1.09
CA THR A 191 31.67 2.68 1.97
C THR A 191 31.61 1.26 1.42
N LEU A 192 31.02 1.07 0.22
CA LEU A 192 30.85 -0.25 -0.37
C LEU A 192 32.15 -0.75 -1.00
N PRO A 193 32.46 -2.05 -0.85
CA PRO A 193 33.73 -2.59 -1.27
C PRO A 193 33.93 -2.52 -2.80
N ASN A 194 35.07 -2.01 -3.23
CA ASN A 194 35.54 -2.03 -4.64
C ASN A 194 35.50 -3.42 -5.34
N PRO A 195 35.56 -4.58 -4.63
CA PRO A 195 35.51 -5.90 -5.29
C PRO A 195 34.25 -6.14 -6.11
N LEU A 196 33.11 -5.55 -5.72
CA LEU A 196 31.85 -5.72 -6.43
C LEU A 196 31.92 -5.18 -7.86
N ASN A 197 32.45 -3.97 -8.01
CA ASN A 197 32.62 -3.34 -9.30
C ASN A 197 33.56 -4.17 -10.19
N THR A 198 34.56 -4.83 -9.60
CA THR A 198 35.52 -5.67 -10.31
C THR A 198 34.87 -6.97 -10.79
N ASP A 199 34.05 -7.62 -9.97
CA ASP A 199 33.42 -8.89 -10.34
C ASP A 199 32.38 -8.71 -11.44
N LEU A 200 31.59 -7.65 -11.39
CA LEU A 200 30.60 -7.35 -12.42
C LEU A 200 31.26 -6.94 -13.75
N SER A 201 32.34 -6.19 -13.70
CA SER A 201 33.12 -5.84 -14.92
C SER A 201 33.79 -7.07 -15.55
N ARG A 202 34.00 -8.13 -14.79
CA ARG A 202 34.48 -9.45 -15.27
C ARG A 202 33.38 -10.36 -15.78
N GLY A 203 32.12 -9.90 -15.80
CA GLY A 203 31.00 -10.65 -16.35
C GLY A 203 30.33 -11.62 -15.39
N PHE A 204 30.62 -11.55 -14.07
CA PHE A 204 29.88 -12.33 -13.09
C PHE A 204 28.42 -11.85 -13.02
N THR A 205 27.49 -12.79 -12.95
CA THR A 205 26.06 -12.47 -12.75
C THR A 205 25.81 -11.99 -11.33
N VAL A 206 24.69 -11.28 -11.10
CA VAL A 206 24.27 -10.83 -9.77
C VAL A 206 24.18 -11.99 -8.79
N SER A 207 23.63 -13.14 -9.21
CA SER A 207 23.53 -14.35 -8.37
C SER A 207 24.91 -14.89 -7.99
N GLN A 208 25.86 -14.93 -8.93
CA GLN A 208 27.22 -15.37 -8.65
C GLN A 208 27.98 -14.45 -7.70
N VAL A 209 27.77 -13.14 -7.84
CA VAL A 209 28.36 -12.16 -6.92
C VAL A 209 27.74 -12.27 -5.52
N ALA A 210 26.43 -12.46 -5.43
CA ALA A 210 25.72 -12.65 -4.17
C ALA A 210 26.25 -13.88 -3.42
N GLU A 211 26.39 -15.01 -4.11
CA GLU A 211 26.94 -16.26 -3.56
C GLU A 211 28.39 -16.10 -3.12
N LYS A 212 29.23 -15.51 -3.97
CA LYS A 212 30.66 -15.29 -3.71
C LYS A 212 30.91 -14.44 -2.46
N HIS A 213 30.09 -13.42 -2.22
CA HIS A 213 30.25 -12.48 -1.10
C HIS A 213 29.33 -12.76 0.09
N ASN A 214 28.54 -13.84 0.04
CA ASN A 214 27.52 -14.18 1.05
C ASN A 214 26.52 -13.01 1.27
N TRP A 215 26.10 -12.39 0.19
CA TRP A 215 25.14 -11.31 0.18
C TRP A 215 23.81 -11.77 -0.43
N THR A 216 22.74 -11.01 -0.19
CA THR A 216 21.48 -11.27 -0.87
C THR A 216 21.50 -10.63 -2.28
N GLU A 217 20.84 -11.23 -3.26
CA GLU A 217 20.71 -10.63 -4.60
C GLU A 217 20.20 -9.17 -4.55
N PRO A 218 19.19 -8.81 -3.74
CA PRO A 218 18.80 -7.41 -3.59
C PRO A 218 19.94 -6.49 -3.13
N MET A 219 20.85 -6.97 -2.27
CA MET A 219 22.04 -6.19 -1.91
C MET A 219 22.97 -6.01 -3.08
N VAL A 220 23.26 -7.07 -3.83
CA VAL A 220 24.11 -6.99 -5.03
C VAL A 220 23.44 -6.07 -6.05
N TRP A 221 22.15 -6.20 -6.27
CA TRP A 221 21.40 -5.30 -7.15
C TRP A 221 21.50 -3.85 -6.72
N SER A 222 21.39 -3.57 -5.42
CA SER A 222 21.54 -2.20 -4.90
C SER A 222 22.90 -1.59 -5.17
N LEU A 223 23.90 -2.46 -5.20
CA LEU A 223 25.29 -2.06 -5.38
C LEU A 223 25.72 -2.07 -6.87
N ALA A 224 25.07 -2.89 -7.66
CA ALA A 224 25.45 -3.26 -9.02
C ALA A 224 24.59 -2.64 -10.13
N LEU A 225 23.51 -1.98 -9.81
CA LEU A 225 22.58 -1.42 -10.82
C LEU A 225 23.27 -0.43 -11.74
N GLU A 226 24.28 0.21 -11.24
CA GLU A 226 25.16 1.06 -12.02
C GLU A 226 25.82 0.32 -13.19
N HIS A 227 26.34 -0.88 -12.91
CA HIS A 227 27.02 -1.68 -13.92
C HIS A 227 26.08 -2.41 -14.90
N LYS A 228 24.89 -2.80 -14.42
CA LYS A 228 23.93 -3.49 -15.29
C LYS A 228 23.41 -2.62 -16.42
N GLU A 229 23.06 -1.36 -16.11
CA GLU A 229 22.61 -0.42 -17.14
C GLU A 229 23.73 -0.04 -18.11
N ASP A 230 24.96 0.06 -17.63
CA ASP A 230 26.10 0.26 -18.49
C ASP A 230 26.36 -0.97 -19.38
N LEU A 231 26.24 -2.19 -18.84
CA LEU A 231 26.37 -3.42 -19.60
C LEU A 231 25.22 -3.62 -20.61
N GLU A 232 24.00 -3.25 -20.29
CA GLU A 232 22.87 -3.28 -21.21
C GLU A 232 23.04 -2.24 -22.33
N ARG A 233 23.50 -1.02 -22.00
CA ARG A 233 23.85 -0.02 -23.03
C ARG A 233 24.97 -0.47 -23.96
N PHE A 234 25.98 -1.18 -23.46
CA PHE A 234 27.03 -1.73 -24.29
C PHE A 234 26.56 -2.90 -25.16
N LYS A 235 25.53 -3.63 -24.79
CA LYS A 235 24.90 -4.67 -25.61
C LYS A 235 24.00 -4.13 -26.71
N GLU A 236 23.42 -2.94 -26.51
CA GLU A 236 22.59 -2.27 -27.52
C GLU A 236 23.42 -1.51 -28.58
N VAL A 237 24.69 -1.27 -28.34
CA VAL A 237 25.60 -0.52 -29.23
C VAL A 237 26.61 -1.43 -29.97
N GLY A 238 26.60 -2.71 -29.71
CA GLY A 238 27.38 -3.75 -30.40
C GLY A 238 26.48 -4.71 -31.18
#